data_110599b59bd12b505ed25ac016d2320d
#
_entry.id   110599b59bd12b505ed25ac016d2320d
#
_cell.length_a   1.000
_cell.length_b   1.000
_cell.length_c   1.000
_cell.angle_alpha   90.00
_cell.angle_beta   90.00
_cell.angle_gamma   90.00
#
_symmetry.space_group_name_H-M   'P 1'
#
loop_
_entity.id
_entity.type
_entity.pdbx_description
1 polymer ?
#
loop_
_entity_poly.entity_id
_entity_poly.type
_entity_poly.pdbx_seq_one_letter_code
_entity_poly.pdbx_strand_id
1 'polypeptide(L)'
;MGAVSTIPAWRRELARPQGADVFRVLAVGMVAAFHFWQQTWIGGGKLDYLLRTGCAWVDGMILLSAFCLYLPHALDAAEGRPFAGTPGFFWRRVVRLVPAYWAATLLCGAVDAVQRGLDAHLIKDILAHLLLVPTLFPESYIWARTNGALWTVGVLVQFYLLFPLLARAFRARPVLTFAGLCAVQAGWSIWITRFDDWRYSFTFNQLPAFAGVLALGFAAAMAVAGLGCRVQGRWRWGFTLLAAGALWAAARVLRYMNDMGNIQRAQLLCRMPLVFCLALALVGLCLGVRLPGGRVWAFLSGISYQFYLWHQWLAVQLKYHLRLPPWQGDTPPNQLGDTVWMWRYFALILAVSLGVAALLTYTVERPAAAALRRLWPPARPQSGQISQKACK
;
A
#
# COMPACT_ATOMS: atom_id res chain seq x y z
N MET A 1 24.79 -7.72 -38.52
CA MET A 1 23.63 -8.36 -37.90
C MET A 1 23.78 -8.25 -36.40
N GLY A 2 23.16 -7.24 -35.79
CA GLY A 2 23.18 -7.02 -34.33
C GLY A 2 22.36 -8.09 -33.64
N ALA A 3 22.97 -8.85 -32.73
CA ALA A 3 22.25 -9.79 -31.86
C ALA A 3 21.21 -9.03 -31.04
N VAL A 4 19.95 -9.25 -31.34
CA VAL A 4 18.81 -8.80 -30.45
C VAL A 4 19.02 -9.54 -29.14
N SER A 5 19.55 -8.86 -28.14
CA SER A 5 19.71 -9.44 -26.80
C SER A 5 18.32 -9.72 -26.21
N THR A 6 17.91 -10.98 -26.28
CA THR A 6 16.63 -11.41 -25.71
C THR A 6 16.72 -11.35 -24.17
N ILE A 7 15.83 -10.56 -23.56
CA ILE A 7 15.70 -10.50 -22.09
C ILE A 7 15.45 -11.92 -21.57
N PRO A 8 16.23 -12.42 -20.57
CA PRO A 8 16.05 -13.75 -20.02
C PRO A 8 14.63 -13.99 -19.51
N ALA A 9 14.11 -15.21 -19.64
CA ALA A 9 12.75 -15.56 -19.27
C ALA A 9 12.47 -15.26 -17.77
N TRP A 10 13.40 -15.60 -16.88
CA TRP A 10 13.29 -15.32 -15.45
C TRP A 10 13.15 -13.82 -15.16
N ARG A 11 13.86 -12.95 -15.87
CA ARG A 11 13.77 -11.50 -15.71
C ARG A 11 12.40 -10.97 -16.15
N ARG A 12 11.86 -11.48 -17.25
CA ARG A 12 10.51 -11.10 -17.72
C ARG A 12 9.44 -11.49 -16.72
N GLU A 13 9.57 -12.68 -16.12
CA GLU A 13 8.66 -13.16 -15.08
C GLU A 13 8.74 -12.28 -13.81
N LEU A 14 9.95 -11.95 -13.37
CA LEU A 14 10.16 -11.18 -12.15
C LEU A 14 9.98 -9.66 -12.32
N ALA A 15 9.99 -9.13 -13.54
CA ALA A 15 9.69 -7.72 -13.79
C ALA A 15 8.26 -7.33 -13.35
N ARG A 16 7.33 -8.30 -13.37
CA ARG A 16 5.95 -8.16 -12.86
C ARG A 16 5.51 -9.49 -12.23
N PRO A 17 6.00 -9.82 -11.03
CA PRO A 17 5.68 -11.09 -10.42
C PRO A 17 4.21 -11.11 -9.97
N GLN A 18 3.48 -12.18 -10.30
CA GLN A 18 2.10 -12.38 -9.85
C GLN A 18 1.97 -12.27 -8.33
N GLY A 19 2.98 -12.74 -7.59
CA GLY A 19 3.00 -12.66 -6.13
C GLY A 19 2.87 -11.24 -5.59
N ALA A 20 3.39 -10.23 -6.30
CA ALA A 20 3.20 -8.83 -5.92
C ALA A 20 1.76 -8.36 -6.12
N ASP A 21 1.05 -8.84 -7.16
CA ASP A 21 -0.37 -8.55 -7.36
C ASP A 21 -1.23 -9.20 -6.27
N VAL A 22 -0.97 -10.48 -5.94
CA VAL A 22 -1.62 -11.20 -4.83
C VAL A 22 -1.41 -10.46 -3.51
N PHE A 23 -0.16 -10.13 -3.19
CA PHE A 23 0.16 -9.43 -1.95
C PHE A 23 -0.54 -8.06 -1.87
N ARG A 24 -0.61 -7.32 -2.98
CA ARG A 24 -1.32 -6.04 -3.05
C ARG A 24 -2.81 -6.19 -2.74
N VAL A 25 -3.45 -7.18 -3.35
CA VAL A 25 -4.88 -7.46 -3.11
C VAL A 25 -5.12 -7.82 -1.66
N LEU A 26 -4.26 -8.67 -1.06
CA LEU A 26 -4.34 -9.01 0.36
C LEU A 26 -4.16 -7.78 1.26
N ALA A 27 -3.13 -6.96 1.01
CA ALA A 27 -2.84 -5.80 1.85
C ALA A 27 -3.96 -4.76 1.80
N VAL A 28 -4.42 -4.39 0.61
CA VAL A 28 -5.51 -3.43 0.44
C VAL A 28 -6.83 -4.00 0.96
N GLY A 29 -7.09 -5.30 0.72
CA GLY A 29 -8.27 -6.00 1.20
C GLY A 29 -8.37 -6.03 2.72
N MET A 30 -7.25 -6.27 3.42
CA MET A 30 -7.22 -6.27 4.89
C MET A 30 -7.46 -4.89 5.48
N VAL A 31 -6.90 -3.83 4.89
CA VAL A 31 -7.16 -2.45 5.29
C VAL A 31 -8.65 -2.09 5.09
N ALA A 32 -9.21 -2.46 3.93
CA ALA A 32 -10.63 -2.22 3.67
C ALA A 32 -11.53 -3.02 4.62
N ALA A 33 -11.20 -4.28 4.89
CA ALA A 33 -11.94 -5.11 5.83
C ALA A 33 -11.96 -4.51 7.24
N PHE A 34 -10.85 -3.89 7.68
CA PHE A 34 -10.82 -3.12 8.93
C PHE A 34 -11.79 -1.94 8.92
N HIS A 35 -11.79 -1.12 7.86
CA HIS A 35 -12.72 0.01 7.78
C HIS A 35 -14.17 -0.42 7.64
N PHE A 36 -14.44 -1.54 6.99
CA PHE A 36 -15.78 -2.13 6.94
C PHE A 36 -16.20 -2.69 8.30
N TRP A 37 -15.26 -3.33 9.01
CA TRP A 37 -15.48 -3.77 10.38
C TRP A 37 -15.81 -2.59 11.31
N GLN A 38 -15.14 -1.45 11.21
CA GLN A 38 -15.46 -0.25 11.98
C GLN A 38 -16.92 0.22 11.78
N GLN A 39 -17.51 -0.02 10.61
CA GLN A 39 -18.89 0.37 10.32
C GLN A 39 -19.91 -0.70 10.73
N THR A 40 -19.52 -1.96 10.80
CA THR A 40 -20.42 -3.09 11.00
C THR A 40 -20.36 -3.69 12.40
N TRP A 41 -19.18 -3.67 13.03
CA TRP A 41 -18.86 -4.39 14.27
C TRP A 41 -19.06 -5.91 14.17
N ILE A 42 -19.01 -6.47 12.96
CA ILE A 42 -19.07 -7.92 12.76
C ILE A 42 -18.04 -8.59 13.65
N GLY A 43 -18.49 -9.54 14.48
CA GLY A 43 -17.64 -10.20 15.44
C GLY A 43 -18.22 -11.53 15.93
N GLY A 44 -17.53 -12.15 16.91
CA GLY A 44 -17.92 -13.40 17.54
C GLY A 44 -17.16 -14.63 17.03
N GLY A 45 -16.28 -14.47 16.05
CA GLY A 45 -15.47 -15.55 15.49
C GLY A 45 -14.02 -15.58 15.96
N LYS A 46 -13.36 -16.74 15.85
CA LYS A 46 -11.92 -16.90 16.20
C LYS A 46 -10.97 -16.07 15.36
N LEU A 47 -11.43 -15.50 14.23
CA LEU A 47 -10.64 -14.71 13.28
C LEU A 47 -10.96 -13.20 13.33
N ASP A 48 -11.79 -12.74 14.26
CA ASP A 48 -12.18 -11.33 14.42
C ASP A 48 -10.98 -10.39 14.58
N TYR A 49 -9.93 -10.89 15.23
CA TYR A 49 -8.70 -10.11 15.40
C TYR A 49 -8.09 -9.68 14.06
N LEU A 50 -8.26 -10.44 12.97
CA LEU A 50 -7.78 -10.06 11.64
C LEU A 50 -8.48 -8.81 11.12
N LEU A 51 -9.80 -8.69 11.34
CA LEU A 51 -10.56 -7.51 10.97
C LEU A 51 -10.15 -6.30 11.82
N ARG A 52 -10.03 -6.48 13.13
CA ARG A 52 -9.67 -5.42 14.08
C ARG A 52 -8.26 -4.87 13.87
N THR A 53 -7.32 -5.70 13.47
CA THR A 53 -5.92 -5.32 13.24
C THR A 53 -5.59 -5.10 11.76
N GLY A 54 -6.59 -5.14 10.87
CA GLY A 54 -6.39 -4.97 9.43
C GLY A 54 -5.76 -3.64 9.05
N CYS A 55 -5.91 -2.59 9.87
CA CYS A 55 -5.21 -1.30 9.69
C CYS A 55 -3.68 -1.45 9.64
N ALA A 56 -3.09 -2.43 10.32
CA ALA A 56 -1.66 -2.66 10.32
C ALA A 56 -1.11 -3.12 8.95
N TRP A 57 -1.97 -3.56 8.03
CA TRP A 57 -1.57 -3.91 6.67
C TRP A 57 -1.22 -2.70 5.80
N VAL A 58 -1.45 -1.48 6.27
CA VAL A 58 -0.86 -0.26 5.67
C VAL A 58 0.67 -0.38 5.64
N ASP A 59 1.30 -0.96 6.66
CA ASP A 59 2.74 -1.23 6.68
C ASP A 59 3.13 -2.16 5.51
N GLY A 60 2.30 -3.17 5.20
CA GLY A 60 2.45 -4.05 4.03
C GLY A 60 2.30 -3.32 2.69
N MET A 61 1.41 -2.34 2.59
CA MET A 61 1.26 -1.51 1.38
C MET A 61 2.50 -0.63 1.13
N ILE A 62 3.07 -0.06 2.20
CA ILE A 62 4.30 0.75 2.12
C ILE A 62 5.50 -0.14 1.78
N LEU A 63 5.62 -1.31 2.41
CA LEU A 63 6.59 -2.35 2.06
C LEU A 63 6.55 -2.69 0.57
N LEU A 64 5.35 -3.00 0.06
CA LEU A 64 5.13 -3.34 -1.35
C LEU A 64 5.50 -2.18 -2.28
N SER A 65 5.21 -0.94 -1.88
CA SER A 65 5.59 0.25 -2.66
C SER A 65 7.10 0.36 -2.78
N ALA A 66 7.84 0.19 -1.68
CA ALA A 66 9.30 0.17 -1.67
C ALA A 66 9.86 -0.99 -2.52
N PHE A 67 9.30 -2.20 -2.36
CA PHE A 67 9.65 -3.37 -3.16
C PHE A 67 9.48 -3.12 -4.66
N CYS A 68 8.29 -2.69 -5.09
CA CYS A 68 7.99 -2.48 -6.52
C CYS A 68 8.85 -1.38 -7.15
N LEU A 69 9.21 -0.36 -6.38
CA LEU A 69 10.06 0.73 -6.88
C LEU A 69 11.52 0.31 -7.01
N TYR A 70 12.00 -0.49 -6.07
CA TYR A 70 13.40 -0.91 -6.06
C TYR A 70 13.66 -2.17 -6.90
N LEU A 71 12.64 -2.99 -7.18
CA LEU A 71 12.79 -4.26 -7.93
C LEU A 71 13.50 -4.11 -9.29
N PRO A 72 13.22 -3.09 -10.14
CA PRO A 72 14.00 -2.92 -11.37
C PRO A 72 15.49 -2.72 -11.12
N HIS A 73 15.86 -1.95 -10.10
CA HIS A 73 17.27 -1.71 -9.71
C HIS A 73 17.93 -2.96 -9.12
N ALA A 74 17.16 -3.77 -8.38
CA ALA A 74 17.61 -5.05 -7.86
C ALA A 74 17.87 -6.08 -8.99
N LEU A 75 16.98 -6.14 -10.00
CA LEU A 75 17.17 -6.98 -11.18
C LEU A 75 18.39 -6.55 -11.98
N ASP A 76 18.63 -5.26 -12.17
CA ASP A 76 19.84 -4.74 -12.81
C ASP A 76 21.09 -5.08 -12.00
N ALA A 77 21.00 -5.04 -10.67
CA ALA A 77 22.09 -5.46 -9.79
C ALA A 77 22.43 -6.94 -9.92
N ALA A 78 21.39 -7.81 -9.96
CA ALA A 78 21.57 -9.25 -10.12
C ALA A 78 22.24 -9.63 -11.46
N GLU A 79 22.09 -8.79 -12.50
CA GLU A 79 22.75 -8.94 -13.80
C GLU A 79 24.10 -8.21 -13.88
N GLY A 80 24.61 -7.66 -12.78
CA GLY A 80 25.86 -6.91 -12.78
C GLY A 80 25.81 -5.56 -13.51
N ARG A 81 24.62 -5.05 -13.81
CA ARG A 81 24.46 -3.76 -14.49
C ARG A 81 24.74 -2.59 -13.53
N PRO A 82 25.30 -1.50 -14.03
CA PRO A 82 25.50 -0.29 -13.24
C PRO A 82 24.15 0.34 -12.86
N PHE A 83 24.14 1.17 -11.80
CA PHE A 83 22.95 1.91 -11.41
C PHE A 83 22.65 3.02 -12.43
N ALA A 84 21.59 2.86 -13.19
CA ALA A 84 21.21 3.80 -14.26
C ALA A 84 20.46 5.06 -13.75
N GLY A 85 20.35 5.26 -12.42
CA GLY A 85 19.55 6.34 -11.85
C GLY A 85 18.05 6.10 -11.98
N THR A 86 17.28 7.18 -11.82
CA THR A 86 15.80 7.12 -11.86
C THR A 86 15.20 8.13 -12.85
N PRO A 87 15.61 8.12 -14.14
CA PRO A 87 15.16 9.13 -15.11
C PRO A 87 13.62 9.09 -15.26
N GLY A 88 12.99 10.26 -15.29
CA GLY A 88 11.53 10.39 -15.43
C GLY A 88 10.70 9.77 -14.30
N PHE A 89 11.32 9.46 -13.15
CA PHE A 89 10.66 8.82 -12.02
C PHE A 89 9.48 9.63 -11.50
N PHE A 90 9.70 10.89 -11.16
CA PHE A 90 8.68 11.78 -10.62
C PHE A 90 7.48 11.92 -11.54
N TRP A 91 7.73 12.13 -12.85
CA TRP A 91 6.66 12.24 -13.83
C TRP A 91 5.80 10.98 -13.90
N ARG A 92 6.41 9.80 -13.88
CA ARG A 92 5.66 8.53 -13.85
C ARG A 92 4.80 8.39 -12.59
N ARG A 93 5.20 8.96 -11.45
CA ARG A 93 4.41 8.96 -10.20
C ARG A 93 3.27 9.97 -10.28
N VAL A 94 3.55 11.19 -10.72
CA VAL A 94 2.54 12.23 -10.94
C VAL A 94 1.42 11.71 -11.85
N VAL A 95 1.75 11.22 -13.02
CA VAL A 95 0.77 10.70 -14.00
C VAL A 95 -0.09 9.57 -13.43
N ARG A 96 0.47 8.74 -12.57
CA ARG A 96 -0.24 7.58 -12.00
C ARG A 96 -1.14 7.95 -10.82
N LEU A 97 -0.72 8.88 -9.97
CA LEU A 97 -1.35 9.10 -8.66
C LEU A 97 -2.20 10.35 -8.63
N VAL A 98 -1.66 11.46 -9.13
CA VAL A 98 -2.23 12.79 -8.88
C VAL A 98 -3.63 12.96 -9.45
N PRO A 99 -3.94 12.57 -10.70
CA PRO A 99 -5.28 12.80 -11.26
C PRO A 99 -6.40 12.14 -10.45
N ALA A 100 -6.21 10.88 -10.08
CA ALA A 100 -7.19 10.13 -9.30
C ALA A 100 -7.31 10.66 -7.87
N TYR A 101 -6.18 11.02 -7.26
CA TYR A 101 -6.12 11.58 -5.91
C TYR A 101 -6.81 12.95 -5.83
N TRP A 102 -6.54 13.86 -6.75
CA TRP A 102 -7.18 15.16 -6.81
C TRP A 102 -8.69 15.04 -7.08
N ALA A 103 -9.09 14.14 -7.99
CA ALA A 103 -10.51 13.87 -8.24
C ALA A 103 -11.22 13.41 -6.96
N ALA A 104 -10.61 12.48 -6.20
CA ALA A 104 -11.15 12.01 -4.94
C ALA A 104 -11.22 13.15 -3.90
N THR A 105 -10.15 13.93 -3.74
CA THR A 105 -10.11 15.07 -2.80
C THR A 105 -11.21 16.08 -3.10
N LEU A 106 -11.34 16.51 -4.37
CA LEU A 106 -12.30 17.51 -4.77
C LEU A 106 -13.74 17.03 -4.62
N LEU A 107 -14.03 15.76 -5.01
CA LEU A 107 -15.36 15.21 -4.87
C LEU A 107 -15.75 15.02 -3.39
N CYS A 108 -14.87 14.45 -2.58
CA CYS A 108 -15.12 14.29 -1.14
C CYS A 108 -15.29 15.66 -0.47
N GLY A 109 -14.45 16.64 -0.80
CA GLY A 109 -14.57 18.00 -0.27
C GLY A 109 -15.85 18.71 -0.70
N ALA A 110 -16.28 18.55 -1.97
CA ALA A 110 -17.54 19.13 -2.45
C ALA A 110 -18.75 18.53 -1.73
N VAL A 111 -18.78 17.21 -1.55
CA VAL A 111 -19.85 16.54 -0.78
C VAL A 111 -19.86 17.01 0.66
N ASP A 112 -18.69 17.10 1.31
CA ASP A 112 -18.59 17.60 2.68
C ASP A 112 -19.05 19.06 2.82
N ALA A 113 -18.71 19.93 1.85
CA ALA A 113 -19.17 21.31 1.81
C ALA A 113 -20.71 21.41 1.72
N VAL A 114 -21.35 20.51 0.95
CA VAL A 114 -22.82 20.45 0.88
C VAL A 114 -23.43 19.92 2.17
N GLN A 115 -22.83 18.92 2.80
CA GLN A 115 -23.37 18.28 4.01
C GLN A 115 -23.15 19.08 5.27
N ARG A 116 -22.01 19.74 5.43
CA ARG A 116 -21.57 20.40 6.68
C ARG A 116 -21.20 21.88 6.52
N GLY A 117 -21.28 22.41 5.32
CA GLY A 117 -20.89 23.78 5.01
C GLY A 117 -19.40 23.94 4.69
N LEU A 118 -19.09 25.00 3.94
CA LEU A 118 -17.74 25.38 3.58
C LEU A 118 -17.17 26.32 4.69
N ASP A 119 -16.05 25.92 5.27
CA ASP A 119 -15.33 26.70 6.28
C ASP A 119 -13.81 26.67 6.06
N ALA A 120 -13.08 27.41 6.89
CA ALA A 120 -11.62 27.50 6.79
C ALA A 120 -10.92 26.15 7.04
N HIS A 121 -11.51 25.26 7.86
CA HIS A 121 -10.95 23.92 8.11
C HIS A 121 -11.04 23.05 6.83
N LEU A 122 -12.21 22.98 6.20
CA LEU A 122 -12.38 22.22 4.96
C LEU A 122 -11.49 22.76 3.84
N ILE A 123 -11.34 24.09 3.71
CA ILE A 123 -10.45 24.69 2.73
C ILE A 123 -8.98 24.28 2.99
N LYS A 124 -8.51 24.34 4.23
CA LYS A 124 -7.16 23.88 4.59
C LYS A 124 -6.97 22.40 4.29
N ASP A 125 -7.95 21.57 4.61
CA ASP A 125 -7.91 20.14 4.36
C ASP A 125 -7.78 19.85 2.85
N ILE A 126 -8.65 20.45 2.02
CA ILE A 126 -8.59 20.33 0.56
C ILE A 126 -7.23 20.81 0.02
N LEU A 127 -6.75 21.99 0.44
CA LEU A 127 -5.48 22.53 -0.04
C LEU A 127 -4.30 21.65 0.33
N ALA A 128 -4.24 21.12 1.58
CA ALA A 128 -3.19 20.21 2.01
C ALA A 128 -3.15 18.92 1.16
N HIS A 129 -4.33 18.39 0.80
CA HIS A 129 -4.44 17.24 -0.08
C HIS A 129 -4.05 17.57 -1.54
N LEU A 130 -4.49 18.71 -2.08
CA LEU A 130 -4.10 19.13 -3.44
C LEU A 130 -2.59 19.39 -3.55
N LEU A 131 -1.96 19.90 -2.48
CA LEU A 131 -0.51 20.08 -2.39
C LEU A 131 0.25 18.78 -2.06
N LEU A 132 -0.46 17.65 -1.86
CA LEU A 132 0.11 16.34 -1.52
C LEU A 132 0.84 16.29 -0.18
N VAL A 133 0.48 17.16 0.75
CA VAL A 133 1.09 17.28 2.09
C VAL A 133 0.10 17.11 3.25
N PRO A 134 -0.94 16.27 3.16
CA PRO A 134 -1.97 16.18 4.19
C PRO A 134 -1.42 15.77 5.57
N THR A 135 -0.36 14.99 5.61
CA THR A 135 0.24 14.50 6.86
C THR A 135 1.08 15.54 7.60
N LEU A 136 1.30 16.72 7.01
CA LEU A 136 2.05 17.80 7.68
C LEU A 136 1.16 18.69 8.56
N PHE A 137 -0.16 18.56 8.44
CA PHE A 137 -1.12 19.38 9.19
C PHE A 137 -2.12 18.48 9.93
N PRO A 138 -2.33 18.71 11.25
CA PRO A 138 -3.31 17.95 12.01
C PRO A 138 -4.73 18.02 11.46
N GLU A 139 -5.11 19.18 10.91
CA GLU A 139 -6.44 19.44 10.33
C GLU A 139 -6.75 18.52 9.14
N SER A 140 -5.74 18.21 8.32
CA SER A 140 -5.90 17.37 7.13
C SER A 140 -5.53 15.90 7.34
N TYR A 141 -5.02 15.56 8.53
CA TYR A 141 -4.67 14.17 8.85
C TYR A 141 -5.50 13.61 10.02
N ILE A 142 -5.48 14.25 11.19
CA ILE A 142 -6.19 13.77 12.39
C ILE A 142 -7.68 14.09 12.31
N TRP A 143 -7.99 15.30 11.85
CA TRP A 143 -9.35 15.83 11.77
C TRP A 143 -9.81 16.03 10.32
N ALA A 144 -9.29 15.21 9.40
CA ALA A 144 -9.63 15.31 7.99
C ALA A 144 -11.16 15.24 7.78
N ARG A 145 -11.69 16.21 7.04
CA ARG A 145 -13.08 16.27 6.65
C ARG A 145 -13.34 15.67 5.27
N THR A 146 -12.33 15.63 4.42
CA THR A 146 -12.46 15.08 3.07
C THR A 146 -12.57 13.56 3.07
N ASN A 147 -11.47 12.88 3.39
CA ASN A 147 -11.42 11.42 3.41
C ASN A 147 -10.24 10.93 4.24
N GLY A 148 -10.54 10.24 5.34
CA GLY A 148 -9.54 9.77 6.30
C GLY A 148 -8.55 8.74 5.74
N ALA A 149 -8.78 8.10 4.58
CA ALA A 149 -7.82 7.15 3.98
C ALA A 149 -6.70 7.84 3.17
N LEU A 150 -6.87 9.10 2.79
CA LEU A 150 -5.97 9.79 1.84
C LEU A 150 -4.59 10.11 2.40
N TRP A 151 -4.40 10.11 3.71
CA TRP A 151 -3.12 10.42 4.36
C TRP A 151 -1.94 9.56 3.87
N THR A 152 -2.18 8.30 3.54
CA THR A 152 -1.12 7.39 3.10
C THR A 152 -0.49 7.81 1.79
N VAL A 153 -1.24 8.49 0.92
CA VAL A 153 -0.70 9.05 -0.32
C VAL A 153 0.32 10.16 0.01
N GLY A 154 0.06 10.98 1.04
CA GLY A 154 1.02 11.97 1.53
C GLY A 154 2.33 11.34 2.00
N VAL A 155 2.28 10.24 2.76
CA VAL A 155 3.47 9.48 3.17
C VAL A 155 4.21 8.91 1.95
N LEU A 156 3.48 8.35 0.99
CA LEU A 156 4.08 7.82 -0.24
C LEU A 156 4.75 8.92 -1.08
N VAL A 157 4.17 10.12 -1.13
CA VAL A 157 4.79 11.26 -1.83
C VAL A 157 6.10 11.67 -1.16
N GLN A 158 6.13 11.78 0.17
CA GLN A 158 7.38 12.02 0.91
C GLN A 158 8.43 10.94 0.60
N PHE A 159 8.04 9.65 0.59
CA PHE A 159 8.92 8.57 0.19
C PHE A 159 9.42 8.74 -1.25
N TYR A 160 8.54 9.10 -2.20
CA TYR A 160 8.95 9.27 -3.60
C TYR A 160 9.97 10.40 -3.77
N LEU A 161 9.86 11.49 -2.99
CA LEU A 161 10.86 12.56 -3.01
C LEU A 161 12.25 12.05 -2.60
N LEU A 162 12.31 11.15 -1.62
CA LEU A 162 13.56 10.58 -1.14
C LEU A 162 14.03 9.33 -1.93
N PHE A 163 13.13 8.69 -2.69
CA PHE A 163 13.43 7.40 -3.32
C PHE A 163 14.68 7.40 -4.21
N PRO A 164 14.95 8.38 -5.08
CA PRO A 164 16.15 8.39 -5.92
C PRO A 164 17.44 8.35 -5.09
N LEU A 165 17.47 9.09 -3.99
CA LEU A 165 18.60 9.10 -3.05
C LEU A 165 18.74 7.76 -2.32
N LEU A 166 17.63 7.25 -1.77
CA LEU A 166 17.60 5.98 -1.03
C LEU A 166 17.96 4.80 -1.94
N ALA A 167 17.47 4.77 -3.17
CA ALA A 167 17.80 3.72 -4.13
C ALA A 167 19.29 3.72 -4.48
N ARG A 168 19.88 4.90 -4.68
CA ARG A 168 21.32 5.03 -4.91
C ARG A 168 22.15 4.60 -3.70
N ALA A 169 21.79 5.06 -2.50
CA ALA A 169 22.46 4.70 -1.25
C ALA A 169 22.38 3.20 -0.99
N PHE A 170 21.19 2.61 -1.14
CA PHE A 170 20.98 1.17 -0.93
C PHE A 170 21.72 0.33 -1.98
N ARG A 171 21.82 0.79 -3.22
CA ARG A 171 22.61 0.14 -4.26
C ARG A 171 24.12 0.16 -3.97
N ALA A 172 24.62 1.27 -3.42
CA ALA A 172 26.04 1.46 -3.11
C ALA A 172 26.46 0.76 -1.81
N ARG A 173 25.64 0.85 -0.74
CA ARG A 173 25.95 0.35 0.61
C ARG A 173 24.70 -0.26 1.25
N PRO A 174 24.22 -1.45 0.81
CA PRO A 174 22.93 -1.99 1.21
C PRO A 174 22.81 -2.21 2.73
N VAL A 175 23.81 -2.81 3.35
CA VAL A 175 23.80 -3.10 4.80
C VAL A 175 23.78 -1.80 5.63
N LEU A 176 24.62 -0.83 5.28
CA LEU A 176 24.69 0.44 6.02
C LEU A 176 23.38 1.24 5.85
N THR A 177 22.86 1.29 4.64
CA THR A 177 21.58 2.00 4.38
C THR A 177 20.41 1.31 5.08
N PHE A 178 20.37 -0.03 5.08
CA PHE A 178 19.37 -0.81 5.81
C PHE A 178 19.44 -0.50 7.32
N ALA A 179 20.62 -0.61 7.91
CA ALA A 179 20.81 -0.34 9.35
C ALA A 179 20.46 1.10 9.71
N GLY A 180 20.85 2.08 8.87
CA GLY A 180 20.54 3.49 9.08
C GLY A 180 19.03 3.77 9.04
N LEU A 181 18.30 3.19 8.09
CA LEU A 181 16.85 3.33 8.02
C LEU A 181 16.14 2.66 9.20
N CYS A 182 16.62 1.49 9.65
CA CYS A 182 16.12 0.86 10.86
C CYS A 182 16.40 1.70 12.11
N ALA A 183 17.57 2.32 12.21
CA ALA A 183 17.92 3.22 13.32
C ALA A 183 17.03 4.47 13.34
N VAL A 184 16.75 5.07 12.17
CA VAL A 184 15.80 6.19 12.04
C VAL A 184 14.42 5.79 12.54
N GLN A 185 13.90 4.63 12.12
CA GLN A 185 12.61 4.16 12.61
C GLN A 185 12.60 3.89 14.10
N ALA A 186 13.63 3.25 14.63
CA ALA A 186 13.73 2.95 16.06
C ALA A 186 13.79 4.23 16.91
N GLY A 187 14.64 5.20 16.52
CA GLY A 187 14.72 6.50 17.19
C GLY A 187 13.39 7.26 17.15
N TRP A 188 12.73 7.28 15.99
CA TRP A 188 11.39 7.88 15.85
C TRP A 188 10.35 7.18 16.71
N SER A 189 10.36 5.84 16.74
CA SER A 189 9.43 5.05 17.56
C SER A 189 9.63 5.34 19.07
N ILE A 190 10.88 5.46 19.53
CA ILE A 190 11.17 5.85 20.92
C ILE A 190 10.67 7.28 21.18
N TRP A 191 10.89 8.20 20.23
CA TRP A 191 10.46 9.59 20.41
C TRP A 191 8.93 9.72 20.49
N ILE A 192 8.16 8.95 19.71
CA ILE A 192 6.69 8.95 19.71
C ILE A 192 6.12 8.56 21.09
N THR A 193 6.78 7.69 21.85
CA THR A 193 6.29 7.22 23.15
C THR A 193 6.16 8.32 24.20
N ARG A 194 6.70 9.52 23.93
CA ARG A 194 6.58 10.71 24.79
C ARG A 194 5.20 11.38 24.71
N PHE A 195 4.40 11.01 23.71
CA PHE A 195 3.07 11.57 23.52
C PHE A 195 2.00 10.57 23.96
N ASP A 196 0.95 11.04 24.60
CA ASP A 196 -0.23 10.27 25.03
C ASP A 196 -1.55 10.87 24.51
N ASP A 197 -1.48 11.98 23.77
CA ASP A 197 -2.57 12.69 23.13
C ASP A 197 -2.61 12.50 21.61
N TRP A 198 -3.34 13.37 20.91
CA TRP A 198 -3.47 13.37 19.45
C TRP A 198 -2.13 13.43 18.72
N ARG A 199 -1.08 14.00 19.33
CA ARG A 199 0.29 14.05 18.78
C ARG A 199 0.88 12.66 18.59
N TYR A 200 0.50 11.69 19.43
CA TYR A 200 0.87 10.29 19.21
C TYR A 200 0.37 9.79 17.86
N SER A 201 -0.93 9.91 17.58
CA SER A 201 -1.51 9.48 16.31
C SER A 201 -0.98 10.27 15.12
N PHE A 202 -0.74 11.58 15.30
CA PHE A 202 -0.16 12.44 14.27
C PHE A 202 1.26 12.02 13.89
N THR A 203 2.11 11.73 14.86
CA THR A 203 3.52 11.34 14.65
C THR A 203 3.69 9.88 14.26
N PHE A 204 2.75 9.02 14.65
CA PHE A 204 2.78 7.58 14.42
C PHE A 204 2.86 7.19 12.94
N ASN A 205 2.22 7.96 12.05
CA ASN A 205 2.16 7.71 10.62
C ASN A 205 2.98 8.70 9.77
N GLN A 206 4.02 9.29 10.33
CA GLN A 206 4.98 10.09 9.57
C GLN A 206 6.04 9.21 8.88
N LEU A 207 6.65 9.70 7.80
CA LEU A 207 7.59 8.91 7.00
C LEU A 207 8.72 8.26 7.81
N PRO A 208 9.35 8.90 8.83
CA PRO A 208 10.40 8.26 9.63
C PRO A 208 9.93 6.99 10.35
N ALA A 209 8.65 6.91 10.72
CA ALA A 209 8.05 5.73 11.33
C ALA A 209 8.01 4.51 10.39
N PHE A 210 8.22 4.70 9.10
CA PHE A 210 8.23 3.65 8.07
C PHE A 210 9.62 3.41 7.46
N ALA A 211 10.67 4.03 7.98
CA ALA A 211 12.00 3.94 7.37
C ALA A 211 12.52 2.49 7.29
N GLY A 212 12.39 1.69 8.35
CA GLY A 212 12.74 0.27 8.36
C GLY A 212 11.80 -0.57 7.48
N VAL A 213 10.53 -0.18 7.34
CA VAL A 213 9.57 -0.80 6.42
C VAL A 213 10.05 -0.65 4.98
N LEU A 214 10.52 0.55 4.60
CA LEU A 214 11.10 0.81 3.27
C LEU A 214 12.37 -0.02 3.05
N ALA A 215 13.23 -0.12 4.08
CA ALA A 215 14.45 -0.92 4.02
C ALA A 215 14.14 -2.41 3.78
N LEU A 216 13.14 -2.97 4.47
CA LEU A 216 12.69 -4.35 4.25
C LEU A 216 12.10 -4.55 2.84
N GLY A 217 11.40 -3.55 2.29
CA GLY A 217 10.92 -3.59 0.92
C GLY A 217 12.06 -3.66 -0.10
N PHE A 218 13.13 -2.88 0.10
CA PHE A 218 14.33 -2.94 -0.75
C PHE A 218 15.05 -4.29 -0.60
N ALA A 219 15.20 -4.80 0.63
CA ALA A 219 15.82 -6.09 0.90
C ALA A 219 15.01 -7.24 0.25
N ALA A 220 13.69 -7.21 0.34
CA ALA A 220 12.82 -8.19 -0.32
C ALA A 220 12.99 -8.15 -1.85
N ALA A 221 13.11 -6.97 -2.45
CA ALA A 221 13.37 -6.83 -3.90
C ALA A 221 14.74 -7.42 -4.28
N MET A 222 15.78 -7.20 -3.48
CA MET A 222 17.10 -7.82 -3.69
C MET A 222 17.03 -9.35 -3.56
N ALA A 223 16.31 -9.86 -2.56
CA ALA A 223 16.14 -11.30 -2.38
C ALA A 223 15.42 -11.93 -3.59
N VAL A 224 14.33 -11.33 -4.05
CA VAL A 224 13.60 -11.81 -5.25
C VAL A 224 14.50 -11.79 -6.49
N ALA A 225 15.25 -10.70 -6.71
CA ALA A 225 16.13 -10.58 -7.87
C ALA A 225 17.32 -11.56 -7.80
N GLY A 226 17.95 -11.70 -6.64
CA GLY A 226 19.14 -12.55 -6.46
C GLY A 226 18.83 -14.05 -6.45
N LEU A 227 17.64 -14.45 -5.98
CA LEU A 227 17.22 -15.85 -5.93
C LEU A 227 16.46 -16.27 -7.20
N GLY A 228 15.83 -15.33 -7.88
CA GLY A 228 14.88 -15.64 -8.95
C GLY A 228 15.47 -16.36 -10.16
N CYS A 229 16.74 -16.15 -10.47
CA CYS A 229 17.43 -16.89 -11.54
C CYS A 229 17.74 -18.35 -11.15
N ARG A 230 17.76 -18.68 -9.86
CA ARG A 230 18.10 -20.00 -9.31
C ARG A 230 16.89 -20.84 -8.93
N VAL A 231 15.74 -20.20 -8.68
CA VAL A 231 14.54 -20.88 -8.20
C VAL A 231 13.76 -21.47 -9.36
N GLN A 232 13.83 -22.80 -9.50
CA GLN A 232 13.15 -23.57 -10.54
C GLN A 232 12.52 -24.86 -9.96
N GLY A 233 11.55 -25.43 -10.68
CA GLY A 233 10.94 -26.73 -10.36
C GLY A 233 10.42 -26.82 -8.94
N ARG A 234 10.84 -27.87 -8.21
CA ARG A 234 10.38 -28.17 -6.84
C ARG A 234 10.69 -27.10 -5.81
N TRP A 235 11.71 -26.29 -6.01
CA TRP A 235 12.07 -25.21 -5.09
C TRP A 235 11.00 -24.14 -4.97
N ARG A 236 10.17 -23.96 -6.00
CA ARG A 236 9.02 -23.04 -5.95
C ARG A 236 8.02 -23.43 -4.85
N TRP A 237 7.82 -24.73 -4.58
CA TRP A 237 6.99 -25.17 -3.47
C TRP A 237 7.55 -24.78 -2.10
N GLY A 238 8.88 -24.81 -1.93
CA GLY A 238 9.53 -24.30 -0.72
C GLY A 238 9.21 -22.83 -0.45
N PHE A 239 9.23 -21.99 -1.51
CA PHE A 239 8.85 -20.57 -1.38
C PHE A 239 7.34 -20.39 -1.15
N THR A 240 6.50 -21.26 -1.68
CA THR A 240 5.06 -21.25 -1.36
C THR A 240 4.82 -21.58 0.12
N LEU A 241 5.51 -22.56 0.66
CA LEU A 241 5.45 -22.91 2.08
C LEU A 241 6.02 -21.76 2.95
N LEU A 242 7.09 -21.11 2.50
CA LEU A 242 7.61 -19.91 3.16
C LEU A 242 6.55 -18.81 3.22
N ALA A 243 5.84 -18.54 2.11
CA ALA A 243 4.76 -17.55 2.09
C ALA A 243 3.63 -17.91 3.06
N ALA A 244 3.18 -19.17 3.06
CA ALA A 244 2.14 -19.65 3.97
C ALA A 244 2.55 -19.55 5.44
N GLY A 245 3.76 -19.99 5.78
CA GLY A 245 4.31 -19.89 7.13
C GLY A 245 4.51 -18.45 7.59
N ALA A 246 4.97 -17.58 6.70
CA ALA A 246 5.15 -16.16 6.99
C ALA A 246 3.81 -15.43 7.21
N LEU A 247 2.77 -15.73 6.40
CA LEU A 247 1.41 -15.21 6.62
C LEU A 247 0.80 -15.73 7.92
N TRP A 248 1.03 -17.00 8.25
CA TRP A 248 0.62 -17.55 9.55
C TRP A 248 1.32 -16.84 10.70
N ALA A 249 2.64 -16.60 10.61
CA ALA A 249 3.40 -15.85 11.61
C ALA A 249 2.90 -14.41 11.72
N ALA A 250 2.62 -13.73 10.61
CA ALA A 250 2.00 -12.40 10.59
C ALA A 250 0.65 -12.41 11.33
N ALA A 251 -0.20 -13.43 11.09
CA ALA A 251 -1.48 -13.57 11.79
C ALA A 251 -1.29 -13.77 13.30
N ARG A 252 -0.22 -14.46 13.74
CA ARG A 252 0.13 -14.57 15.17
C ARG A 252 0.54 -13.23 15.78
N VAL A 253 1.32 -12.43 15.06
CA VAL A 253 1.69 -11.06 15.48
C VAL A 253 0.44 -10.19 15.58
N LEU A 254 -0.45 -10.23 14.58
CA LEU A 254 -1.72 -9.48 14.59
C LEU A 254 -2.62 -9.88 15.77
N ARG A 255 -2.67 -11.18 16.10
CA ARG A 255 -3.41 -11.63 17.27
C ARG A 255 -2.82 -11.07 18.57
N TYR A 256 -1.50 -11.13 18.73
CA TYR A 256 -0.82 -10.53 19.87
C TYR A 256 -1.12 -9.02 19.98
N MET A 257 -1.11 -8.29 18.86
CA MET A 257 -1.48 -6.87 18.83
C MET A 257 -2.93 -6.63 19.28
N ASN A 258 -3.87 -7.48 18.85
CA ASN A 258 -5.26 -7.40 19.28
C ASN A 258 -5.41 -7.63 20.78
N ASP A 259 -4.67 -8.60 21.32
CA ASP A 259 -4.74 -8.99 22.74
C ASP A 259 -4.13 -7.92 23.66
N MET A 260 -3.26 -7.05 23.14
CA MET A 260 -2.75 -5.86 23.86
C MET A 260 -3.80 -4.73 24.07
N GLY A 261 -4.93 -4.77 23.37
CA GLY A 261 -6.06 -3.83 23.51
C GLY A 261 -5.87 -2.47 22.82
N ASN A 262 -4.71 -1.83 22.90
CA ASN A 262 -4.42 -0.59 22.16
C ASN A 262 -3.64 -0.91 20.87
N ILE A 263 -4.36 -0.98 19.76
CA ILE A 263 -3.81 -1.42 18.47
C ILE A 263 -2.70 -0.50 17.96
N GLN A 264 -2.80 0.82 18.13
CA GLN A 264 -1.75 1.75 17.68
C GLN A 264 -0.45 1.59 18.47
N ARG A 265 -0.54 1.46 19.81
CA ARG A 265 0.64 1.20 20.64
C ARG A 265 1.23 -0.18 20.38
N ALA A 266 0.38 -1.19 20.24
CA ALA A 266 0.79 -2.53 19.85
C ALA A 266 1.48 -2.54 18.49
N GLN A 267 0.95 -1.81 17.49
CA GLN A 267 1.55 -1.70 16.16
C GLN A 267 2.92 -1.03 16.21
N LEU A 268 3.12 -0.02 17.07
CA LEU A 268 4.43 0.62 17.22
C LEU A 268 5.50 -0.41 17.62
N LEU A 269 5.19 -1.29 18.58
CA LEU A 269 6.09 -2.34 19.06
C LEU A 269 6.23 -3.48 18.06
N CYS A 270 5.14 -3.88 17.42
CA CYS A 270 5.07 -5.07 16.56
C CYS A 270 5.32 -4.75 15.08
N ARG A 271 5.51 -3.48 14.69
CA ARG A 271 5.66 -3.08 13.28
C ARG A 271 6.77 -3.84 12.59
N MET A 272 7.98 -3.86 13.14
CA MET A 272 9.10 -4.55 12.50
C MET A 272 8.93 -6.08 12.43
N PRO A 273 8.54 -6.81 13.50
CA PRO A 273 8.20 -8.23 13.42
C PRO A 273 7.10 -8.52 12.38
N LEU A 274 6.02 -7.73 12.34
CA LEU A 274 4.95 -7.89 11.37
C LEU A 274 5.47 -7.71 9.94
N VAL A 275 6.16 -6.60 9.68
CA VAL A 275 6.66 -6.27 8.35
C VAL A 275 7.72 -7.26 7.88
N PHE A 276 8.53 -7.80 8.78
CA PHE A 276 9.47 -8.88 8.46
C PHE A 276 8.73 -10.14 7.97
N CYS A 277 7.67 -10.57 8.66
CA CYS A 277 6.82 -11.66 8.20
C CYS A 277 6.17 -11.33 6.84
N LEU A 278 5.67 -10.10 6.66
CA LEU A 278 5.08 -9.66 5.39
C LEU A 278 6.11 -9.61 4.25
N ALA A 279 7.35 -9.23 4.52
CA ALA A 279 8.45 -9.25 3.54
C ALA A 279 8.78 -10.68 3.11
N LEU A 280 8.87 -11.63 4.05
CA LEU A 280 9.06 -13.05 3.73
C LEU A 280 7.87 -13.61 2.94
N ALA A 281 6.63 -13.24 3.29
CA ALA A 281 5.44 -13.61 2.53
C ALA A 281 5.49 -13.08 1.09
N LEU A 282 5.88 -11.80 0.90
CA LEU A 282 6.04 -11.19 -0.41
C LEU A 282 7.10 -11.91 -1.25
N VAL A 283 8.28 -12.19 -0.69
CA VAL A 283 9.35 -12.96 -1.35
C VAL A 283 8.84 -14.36 -1.73
N GLY A 284 8.19 -15.05 -0.78
CA GLY A 284 7.64 -16.38 -1.00
C GLY A 284 6.56 -16.42 -2.09
N LEU A 285 5.66 -15.42 -2.13
CA LEU A 285 4.65 -15.28 -3.19
C LEU A 285 5.26 -14.98 -4.56
N CYS A 286 6.33 -14.16 -4.61
CA CYS A 286 6.98 -13.80 -5.89
C CYS A 286 7.79 -14.96 -6.49
N LEU A 287 8.41 -15.80 -5.66
CA LEU A 287 9.26 -16.92 -6.09
C LEU A 287 8.55 -18.28 -6.08
N GLY A 288 7.40 -18.38 -5.41
CA GLY A 288 6.60 -19.61 -5.27
C GLY A 288 5.91 -20.04 -6.56
N VAL A 289 5.05 -21.04 -6.43
CA VAL A 289 4.18 -21.48 -7.52
C VAL A 289 3.17 -20.39 -7.87
N ARG A 290 2.83 -20.31 -9.15
CA ARG A 290 1.79 -19.38 -9.59
C ARG A 290 0.43 -19.83 -9.08
N LEU A 291 -0.27 -18.92 -8.44
CA LEU A 291 -1.63 -19.16 -7.99
C LEU A 291 -2.61 -19.18 -9.17
N PRO A 292 -3.68 -19.99 -9.10
CA PRO A 292 -4.74 -19.94 -10.10
C PRO A 292 -5.42 -18.58 -10.14
N GLY A 293 -6.11 -18.27 -11.23
CA GLY A 293 -6.83 -17.00 -11.36
C GLY A 293 -5.93 -15.78 -11.62
N GLY A 294 -4.80 -15.93 -12.29
CA GLY A 294 -3.84 -14.83 -12.55
C GLY A 294 -4.46 -13.58 -13.17
N ARG A 295 -5.49 -13.73 -14.02
CA ARG A 295 -6.23 -12.59 -14.59
C ARG A 295 -7.04 -11.84 -13.54
N VAL A 296 -7.62 -12.57 -12.58
CA VAL A 296 -8.39 -11.98 -11.46
C VAL A 296 -7.46 -11.19 -10.54
N TRP A 297 -6.32 -11.76 -10.15
CA TRP A 297 -5.33 -11.06 -9.34
C TRP A 297 -4.81 -9.80 -10.03
N ALA A 298 -4.51 -9.86 -11.31
CA ALA A 298 -4.06 -8.72 -12.09
C ALA A 298 -5.15 -7.63 -12.22
N PHE A 299 -6.41 -8.02 -12.38
CA PHE A 299 -7.55 -7.11 -12.41
C PHE A 299 -7.72 -6.40 -11.07
N LEU A 300 -7.84 -7.14 -9.96
CA LEU A 300 -8.00 -6.60 -8.61
C LEU A 300 -6.83 -5.71 -8.20
N SER A 301 -5.59 -6.14 -8.49
CA SER A 301 -4.39 -5.32 -8.30
C SER A 301 -4.45 -4.05 -9.15
N GLY A 302 -4.98 -4.14 -10.37
CA GLY A 302 -5.12 -3.01 -11.29
C GLY A 302 -6.08 -1.92 -10.82
N ILE A 303 -7.17 -2.28 -10.13
CA ILE A 303 -8.16 -1.35 -9.58
C ILE A 303 -7.88 -0.96 -8.12
N SER A 304 -6.87 -1.56 -7.48
CA SER A 304 -6.62 -1.46 -6.05
C SER A 304 -6.36 -0.03 -5.56
N TYR A 305 -5.81 0.84 -6.42
CA TYR A 305 -5.56 2.24 -6.06
C TYR A 305 -6.88 3.01 -5.92
N GLN A 306 -7.79 2.90 -6.88
CA GLN A 306 -9.12 3.49 -6.75
C GLN A 306 -9.91 2.87 -5.60
N PHE A 307 -9.85 1.55 -5.44
CA PHE A 307 -10.49 0.88 -4.32
C PHE A 307 -10.00 1.45 -2.97
N TYR A 308 -8.67 1.68 -2.83
CA TYR A 308 -8.10 2.28 -1.64
C TYR A 308 -8.57 3.72 -1.43
N LEU A 309 -8.66 4.53 -2.46
CA LEU A 309 -9.09 5.93 -2.35
C LEU A 309 -10.54 6.05 -1.86
N TRP A 310 -11.43 5.11 -2.23
CA TRP A 310 -12.87 5.27 -2.05
C TRP A 310 -13.49 4.42 -0.95
N HIS A 311 -12.91 3.28 -0.58
CA HIS A 311 -13.55 2.28 0.30
C HIS A 311 -14.02 2.84 1.64
N GLN A 312 -13.21 3.65 2.31
CA GLN A 312 -13.56 4.19 3.64
C GLN A 312 -14.62 5.30 3.54
N TRP A 313 -14.45 6.21 2.58
CA TRP A 313 -15.40 7.28 2.37
C TRP A 313 -16.78 6.74 1.96
N LEU A 314 -16.84 5.81 1.03
CA LEU A 314 -18.08 5.13 0.65
C LEU A 314 -18.73 4.42 1.84
N ALA A 315 -17.94 3.78 2.70
CA ALA A 315 -18.45 3.14 3.89
C ALA A 315 -19.15 4.12 4.84
N VAL A 316 -18.67 5.34 4.97
CA VAL A 316 -19.32 6.37 5.79
C VAL A 316 -20.57 6.90 5.08
N GLN A 317 -20.48 7.21 3.77
CA GLN A 317 -21.58 7.80 3.02
C GLN A 317 -22.80 6.85 2.92
N LEU A 318 -22.56 5.59 2.58
CA LEU A 318 -23.64 4.59 2.48
C LEU A 318 -24.36 4.38 3.81
N LYS A 319 -23.63 4.36 4.93
CA LYS A 319 -24.22 4.13 6.23
C LYS A 319 -24.96 5.36 6.77
N TYR A 320 -24.28 6.48 6.90
CA TYR A 320 -24.81 7.59 7.68
C TYR A 320 -25.62 8.59 6.85
N HIS A 321 -25.34 8.74 5.56
CA HIS A 321 -26.03 9.70 4.72
C HIS A 321 -27.11 9.05 3.85
N LEU A 322 -26.85 7.85 3.30
CA LEU A 322 -27.82 7.14 2.46
C LEU A 322 -28.62 6.09 3.22
N ARG A 323 -28.24 5.74 4.45
CA ARG A 323 -28.88 4.74 5.31
C ARG A 323 -29.14 3.41 4.60
N LEU A 324 -28.13 2.88 3.91
CA LEU A 324 -28.22 1.63 3.15
C LEU A 324 -27.43 0.50 3.84
N PRO A 325 -27.98 -0.73 3.98
CA PRO A 325 -29.38 -1.08 3.77
C PRO A 325 -30.32 -0.29 4.68
N PRO A 326 -31.56 -0.01 4.27
CA PRO A 326 -32.47 0.83 5.04
C PRO A 326 -32.71 0.31 6.47
N TRP A 327 -32.82 1.22 7.42
CA TRP A 327 -33.23 0.94 8.78
C TRP A 327 -34.16 2.03 9.31
N GLN A 328 -34.91 1.71 10.39
CA GLN A 328 -35.83 2.62 11.06
C GLN A 328 -35.16 3.24 12.30
N GLY A 329 -35.62 4.44 12.68
CA GLY A 329 -35.12 5.15 13.84
C GLY A 329 -33.76 5.82 13.59
N ASP A 330 -33.12 6.29 14.67
CA ASP A 330 -31.88 7.07 14.61
C ASP A 330 -30.63 6.25 14.95
N THR A 331 -30.82 5.09 15.58
CA THR A 331 -29.70 4.22 15.97
C THR A 331 -29.38 3.23 14.86
N PRO A 332 -28.14 3.19 14.33
CA PRO A 332 -27.74 2.22 13.31
C PRO A 332 -27.88 0.77 13.81
N PRO A 333 -28.37 -0.17 12.96
CA PRO A 333 -28.68 -1.54 13.39
C PRO A 333 -27.49 -2.33 13.97
N ASN A 334 -26.27 -2.01 13.58
CA ASN A 334 -25.07 -2.64 14.17
C ASN A 334 -24.93 -2.31 15.67
N GLN A 335 -25.39 -1.13 16.14
CA GLN A 335 -25.38 -0.75 17.54
C GLN A 335 -26.50 -1.47 18.33
N LEU A 336 -27.53 -1.95 17.64
CA LEU A 336 -28.61 -2.75 18.18
C LEU A 336 -28.31 -4.27 18.13
N GLY A 337 -27.15 -4.67 17.64
CA GLY A 337 -26.74 -6.07 17.53
C GLY A 337 -27.34 -6.81 16.34
N ASP A 338 -27.91 -6.13 15.34
CA ASP A 338 -28.47 -6.77 14.13
C ASP A 338 -27.35 -7.32 13.23
N THR A 339 -27.02 -8.59 13.45
CA THR A 339 -25.98 -9.32 12.70
C THR A 339 -26.35 -9.51 11.24
N VAL A 340 -27.64 -9.62 10.90
CA VAL A 340 -28.09 -9.79 9.50
C VAL A 340 -27.82 -8.51 8.72
N TRP A 341 -28.15 -7.35 9.31
CA TRP A 341 -27.83 -6.06 8.72
C TRP A 341 -26.33 -5.85 8.56
N MET A 342 -25.52 -6.23 9.57
CA MET A 342 -24.06 -6.12 9.54
C MET A 342 -23.49 -6.85 8.33
N TRP A 343 -23.89 -8.10 8.06
CA TRP A 343 -23.42 -8.87 6.92
C TRP A 343 -23.92 -8.33 5.58
N ARG A 344 -25.18 -7.91 5.51
CA ARG A 344 -25.74 -7.25 4.32
C ARG A 344 -24.99 -5.97 3.99
N TYR A 345 -24.69 -5.18 5.01
CA TYR A 345 -23.93 -3.95 4.84
C TYR A 345 -22.48 -4.23 4.40
N PHE A 346 -21.82 -5.21 5.00
CA PHE A 346 -20.46 -5.61 4.60
C PHE A 346 -20.41 -6.05 3.14
N ALA A 347 -21.35 -6.86 2.69
CA ALA A 347 -21.43 -7.29 1.30
C ALA A 347 -21.73 -6.10 0.35
N LEU A 348 -22.65 -5.22 0.72
CA LEU A 348 -23.00 -4.02 -0.04
C LEU A 348 -21.78 -3.11 -0.24
N ILE A 349 -21.10 -2.75 0.84
CA ILE A 349 -19.96 -1.83 0.76
C ILE A 349 -18.80 -2.42 -0.04
N LEU A 350 -18.55 -3.72 0.09
CA LEU A 350 -17.54 -4.41 -0.71
C LEU A 350 -17.89 -4.34 -2.21
N ALA A 351 -19.13 -4.68 -2.56
CA ALA A 351 -19.60 -4.66 -3.95
C ALA A 351 -19.55 -3.24 -4.55
N VAL A 352 -20.06 -2.24 -3.81
CA VAL A 352 -20.05 -0.84 -4.25
C VAL A 352 -18.60 -0.32 -4.39
N SER A 353 -17.73 -0.60 -3.42
CA SER A 353 -16.33 -0.17 -3.48
C SER A 353 -15.59 -0.79 -4.67
N LEU A 354 -15.81 -2.07 -4.97
CA LEU A 354 -15.23 -2.73 -6.14
C LEU A 354 -15.80 -2.15 -7.45
N GLY A 355 -17.11 -1.92 -7.52
CA GLY A 355 -17.75 -1.33 -8.69
C GLY A 355 -17.26 0.09 -8.97
N VAL A 356 -17.21 0.96 -7.95
CA VAL A 356 -16.68 2.33 -8.05
C VAL A 356 -15.21 2.31 -8.43
N ALA A 357 -14.40 1.43 -7.81
CA ALA A 357 -12.99 1.31 -8.14
C ALA A 357 -12.76 0.90 -9.59
N ALA A 358 -13.52 -0.08 -10.10
CA ALA A 358 -13.45 -0.49 -11.49
C ALA A 358 -13.88 0.67 -12.41
N LEU A 359 -15.04 1.28 -12.15
CA LEU A 359 -15.54 2.40 -12.94
C LEU A 359 -14.50 3.52 -13.04
N LEU A 360 -14.01 4.04 -11.90
CA LEU A 360 -13.09 5.17 -11.87
C LEU A 360 -11.70 4.84 -12.41
N THR A 361 -11.25 3.59 -12.30
CA THR A 361 -10.00 3.15 -12.94
C THR A 361 -10.08 3.29 -14.46
N TYR A 362 -11.19 2.90 -15.06
CA TYR A 362 -11.34 2.90 -16.52
C TYR A 362 -11.81 4.24 -17.10
N THR A 363 -12.58 5.03 -16.34
CA THR A 363 -13.15 6.31 -16.82
C THR A 363 -12.32 7.54 -16.43
N VAL A 364 -11.56 7.49 -15.33
CA VAL A 364 -10.79 8.64 -14.82
C VAL A 364 -9.29 8.35 -14.85
N GLU A 365 -8.82 7.33 -14.11
CA GLU A 365 -7.38 7.13 -13.88
C GLU A 365 -6.63 6.82 -15.19
N ARG A 366 -7.06 5.82 -15.94
CA ARG A 366 -6.39 5.41 -17.17
C ARG A 366 -6.47 6.46 -18.29
N PRO A 367 -7.62 7.08 -18.58
CA PRO A 367 -7.71 8.14 -19.56
C PRO A 367 -6.86 9.35 -19.22
N ALA A 368 -6.90 9.83 -17.96
CA ALA A 368 -6.08 10.94 -17.51
C ALA A 368 -4.59 10.64 -17.62
N ALA A 369 -4.17 9.44 -17.19
CA ALA A 369 -2.79 9.00 -17.34
C ALA A 369 -2.35 8.90 -18.82
N ALA A 370 -3.22 8.45 -19.71
CA ALA A 370 -2.94 8.39 -21.14
C ALA A 370 -2.81 9.79 -21.76
N ALA A 371 -3.70 10.71 -21.39
CA ALA A 371 -3.67 12.10 -21.85
C ALA A 371 -2.37 12.80 -21.41
N LEU A 372 -2.01 12.70 -20.12
CA LEU A 372 -0.79 13.31 -19.59
C LEU A 372 0.49 12.75 -20.24
N ARG A 373 0.54 11.45 -20.53
CA ARG A 373 1.69 10.85 -21.24
C ARG A 373 1.82 11.31 -22.69
N ARG A 374 0.71 11.63 -23.35
CA ARG A 374 0.72 12.22 -24.71
C ARG A 374 1.22 13.66 -24.69
N LEU A 375 0.78 14.46 -23.71
CA LEU A 375 1.19 15.85 -23.55
C LEU A 375 2.67 15.99 -23.18
N TRP A 376 3.18 15.06 -22.38
CA TRP A 376 4.56 15.07 -21.90
C TRP A 376 5.15 13.66 -21.90
N PRO A 377 5.68 13.20 -23.04
CA PRO A 377 6.25 11.86 -23.14
C PRO A 377 7.49 11.73 -22.22
N PRO A 378 7.63 10.61 -21.49
CA PRO A 378 8.80 10.38 -20.63
C PRO A 378 10.08 10.33 -21.49
N ALA A 379 11.18 10.88 -20.99
CA ALA A 379 12.48 10.76 -21.63
C ALA A 379 12.81 9.28 -21.93
N ARG A 380 13.21 8.97 -23.16
CA ARG A 380 13.56 7.61 -23.56
C ARG A 380 14.76 7.14 -22.72
N PRO A 381 14.73 5.93 -22.14
CA PRO A 381 15.91 5.36 -21.51
C PRO A 381 17.01 5.23 -22.57
N GLN A 382 18.21 5.72 -22.28
CA GLN A 382 19.37 5.44 -23.12
C GLN A 382 19.63 3.92 -23.10
N SER A 383 19.60 3.27 -24.27
CA SER A 383 19.87 1.85 -24.42
C SER A 383 21.38 1.60 -24.20
N GLY A 384 21.74 1.30 -22.94
CA GLY A 384 23.07 0.81 -22.59
C GLY A 384 23.26 -0.62 -23.08
N GLN A 385 24.38 -0.91 -23.71
CA GLN A 385 24.80 -2.24 -24.19
C GLN A 385 24.79 -3.28 -23.07
N ILE A 386 24.15 -4.41 -23.29
CA ILE A 386 23.95 -5.51 -22.34
C ILE A 386 25.19 -6.41 -22.35
N SER A 387 25.93 -6.48 -21.25
CA SER A 387 26.98 -7.46 -21.01
C SER A 387 26.38 -8.81 -20.55
N GLN A 388 26.77 -9.89 -21.23
CA GLN A 388 26.30 -11.28 -21.00
C GLN A 388 27.11 -12.02 -19.90
N LYS A 389 27.37 -11.43 -18.74
CA LYS A 389 28.02 -12.18 -17.65
C LYS A 389 27.26 -11.95 -16.35
N ALA A 390 26.38 -12.89 -15.97
CA ALA A 390 26.08 -13.21 -14.57
C ALA A 390 24.88 -14.14 -14.44
N CYS A 391 25.14 -15.41 -14.32
CA CYS A 391 24.48 -16.48 -13.59
C CYS A 391 25.30 -17.76 -13.83
N LYS A 392 26.48 -17.83 -13.22
CA LYS A 392 27.19 -19.08 -13.00
C LYS A 392 27.11 -19.45 -11.54
#